data_de4930b9c7732af5c161d456e18ee96b
#
_entry.id   de4930b9c7732af5c161d456e18ee96b
#
_cell.length_a   1.000
_cell.length_b   1.000
_cell.length_c   1.000
_cell.angle_alpha   90.00
_cell.angle_beta   90.00
_cell.angle_gamma   90.00
#
_symmetry.space_group_name_H-M   'P 1'
#
loop_
_entity.id
_entity.type
_entity.pdbx_description
1 polymer ?
#
loop_
_entity_poly.entity_id
_entity_poly.type
_entity_poly.pdbx_seq_one_letter_code
_entity_poly.pdbx_strand_id
1 'polypeptide(L)'
;IYEKVFKNLNNEKFNTSSIKELADLNNCDESKLLSIIKIDDSIITINNNYIITKLNYKKLLDIINLYFKNNNSLSVKDFKDITNTSRKYAVPLLEYLDKQKITYRVGNERKKTS
;
A
#
# COMPACT_ATOMS: atom_id res chain seq x y z
N ILE A 1 20.59 -5.39 -7.04
CA ILE A 1 19.53 -4.39 -7.34
C ILE A 1 18.25 -4.75 -6.60
N TYR A 2 17.81 -5.96 -6.71
CA TYR A 2 16.54 -6.38 -6.09
C TYR A 2 16.53 -6.21 -4.57
N GLU A 3 17.57 -6.66 -3.89
CA GLU A 3 17.66 -6.58 -2.43
C GLU A 3 17.58 -5.13 -1.93
N LYS A 4 18.22 -4.22 -2.64
CA LYS A 4 18.19 -2.80 -2.32
C LYS A 4 16.80 -2.21 -2.50
N VAL A 5 16.13 -2.55 -3.60
CA VAL A 5 14.74 -2.12 -3.86
C VAL A 5 13.81 -2.62 -2.78
N PHE A 6 13.89 -3.90 -2.45
CA PHE A 6 13.05 -4.52 -1.42
C PHE A 6 13.28 -3.86 -0.06
N LYS A 7 14.54 -3.64 0.30
CA LYS A 7 14.88 -3.00 1.58
C LYS A 7 14.33 -1.58 1.67
N ASN A 8 14.46 -0.81 0.59
CA ASN A 8 13.91 0.55 0.53
C ASN A 8 12.39 0.53 0.73
N LEU A 9 11.68 -0.31 -0.01
CA LEU A 9 10.24 -0.42 0.09
C LEU A 9 9.80 -0.82 1.49
N ASN A 10 10.49 -1.78 2.07
CA ASN A 10 10.14 -2.28 3.39
C ASN A 10 10.33 -1.21 4.46
N ASN A 11 11.38 -0.42 4.36
CA ASN A 11 11.66 0.67 5.30
C ASN A 11 10.70 1.84 5.12
N GLU A 12 10.23 2.09 3.90
CA GLU A 12 9.30 3.18 3.60
C GLU A 12 7.87 2.88 4.05
N LYS A 13 7.58 1.65 4.38
CA LYS A 13 6.26 1.19 4.85
C LYS A 13 5.18 1.48 3.80
N PHE A 14 4.27 2.43 4.08
CA PHE A 14 3.17 2.77 3.16
C PHE A 14 3.47 4.00 2.30
N ASN A 15 4.48 4.79 2.66
CA ASN A 15 4.87 6.00 1.93
C ASN A 15 6.03 5.69 0.99
N THR A 16 5.82 4.72 0.11
CA THR A 16 6.89 4.22 -0.74
C THR A 16 7.19 5.15 -1.91
N SER A 17 8.43 5.08 -2.37
CA SER A 17 8.86 5.79 -3.58
C SER A 17 8.12 5.24 -4.79
N SER A 18 7.90 6.10 -5.80
CA SER A 18 7.29 5.68 -7.05
C SER A 18 8.24 4.75 -7.81
N ILE A 19 7.71 4.06 -8.81
CA ILE A 19 8.53 3.17 -9.65
C ILE A 19 9.64 3.95 -10.33
N LYS A 20 9.34 5.16 -10.81
CA LYS A 20 10.35 6.03 -11.41
C LYS A 20 11.45 6.39 -10.41
N GLU A 21 11.07 6.79 -9.20
CA GLU A 21 12.03 7.14 -8.16
C GLU A 21 12.91 5.94 -7.77
N LEU A 22 12.31 4.75 -7.66
CA LEU A 22 13.06 3.54 -7.35
C LEU A 22 14.04 3.17 -8.46
N ALA A 23 13.62 3.32 -9.71
CA ALA A 23 14.50 3.08 -10.85
C ALA A 23 15.69 4.04 -10.84
N ASP A 24 15.44 5.32 -10.60
CA ASP A 24 16.49 6.34 -10.52
C ASP A 24 17.47 6.04 -9.37
N LEU A 25 16.95 5.67 -8.20
CA LEU A 25 17.78 5.35 -7.02
C LEU A 25 18.67 4.13 -7.25
N ASN A 26 18.25 3.22 -8.11
CA ASN A 26 18.97 1.97 -8.37
C ASN A 26 19.67 1.95 -9.74
N ASN A 27 19.71 3.09 -10.42
CA ASN A 27 20.38 3.24 -11.72
C ASN A 27 19.92 2.18 -12.74
N CYS A 28 18.60 1.97 -12.81
CA CYS A 28 18.05 1.02 -13.78
C CYS A 28 16.84 1.61 -14.49
N ASP A 29 16.43 0.99 -15.59
CA ASP A 29 15.26 1.41 -16.34
C ASP A 29 13.99 1.02 -15.62
N GLU A 30 12.93 1.82 -15.78
CA GLU A 30 11.61 1.51 -15.20
C GLU A 30 11.09 0.16 -15.72
N SER A 31 11.28 -0.13 -17.00
CA SER A 31 10.83 -1.39 -17.58
C SER A 31 11.52 -2.61 -16.95
N LYS A 32 12.81 -2.49 -16.67
CA LYS A 32 13.56 -3.54 -16.00
C LYS A 32 13.07 -3.74 -14.56
N LEU A 33 12.84 -2.65 -13.86
CA LEU A 33 12.31 -2.69 -12.49
C LEU A 33 10.93 -3.32 -12.46
N LEU A 34 10.05 -2.94 -13.38
CA LEU A 34 8.70 -3.51 -13.49
C LEU A 34 8.75 -5.02 -13.75
N SER A 35 9.69 -5.47 -14.58
CA SER A 35 9.86 -6.90 -14.87
C SER A 35 10.23 -7.67 -13.59
N ILE A 36 11.12 -7.10 -12.78
CA ILE A 36 11.52 -7.70 -11.51
C ILE A 36 10.34 -7.76 -10.54
N ILE A 37 9.58 -6.67 -10.45
CA ILE A 37 8.42 -6.58 -9.54
C ILE A 37 7.34 -7.59 -9.90
N LYS A 38 7.07 -7.79 -11.18
CA LYS A 38 6.02 -8.70 -11.65
C LYS A 38 6.24 -10.16 -11.27
N ILE A 39 7.48 -10.58 -11.18
CA ILE A 39 7.81 -11.97 -10.85
C ILE A 39 8.05 -12.18 -9.36
N ASP A 40 7.94 -11.13 -8.56
CA ASP A 40 8.24 -11.20 -7.13
C ASP A 40 6.97 -11.24 -6.30
N ASP A 41 6.72 -12.38 -5.66
CA ASP A 41 5.55 -12.60 -4.82
C ASP A 41 5.57 -11.79 -3.52
N SER A 42 6.71 -11.21 -3.15
CA SER A 42 6.82 -10.44 -1.90
C SER A 42 6.47 -8.97 -2.07
N ILE A 43 6.13 -8.54 -3.29
CA ILE A 43 5.73 -7.16 -3.58
C ILE A 43 4.31 -7.15 -4.11
N ILE A 44 3.49 -6.23 -3.59
CA ILE A 44 2.11 -6.05 -4.00
C ILE A 44 2.00 -4.75 -4.78
N THR A 45 1.43 -4.83 -5.97
CA THR A 45 1.16 -3.66 -6.82
C THR A 45 -0.20 -3.10 -6.44
N ILE A 46 -0.21 -1.91 -5.84
CA ILE A 46 -1.44 -1.22 -5.45
C ILE A 46 -2.08 -0.56 -6.66
N ASN A 47 -1.26 0.16 -7.45
CA ASN A 47 -1.68 0.70 -8.74
C ASN A 47 -0.42 0.85 -9.63
N ASN A 48 -0.55 1.51 -10.78
CA ASN A 48 0.54 1.60 -11.76
C ASN A 48 1.83 2.22 -11.23
N ASN A 49 1.75 3.05 -10.19
CA ASN A 49 2.90 3.77 -9.65
C ASN A 49 3.15 3.51 -8.18
N TYR A 50 2.35 2.68 -7.54
CA TYR A 50 2.40 2.49 -6.10
C TYR A 50 2.51 1.02 -5.76
N ILE A 51 3.61 0.65 -5.12
CA ILE A 51 3.86 -0.73 -4.69
C ILE A 51 4.26 -0.73 -3.21
N ILE A 52 3.92 -1.81 -2.50
CA ILE A 52 4.35 -2.03 -1.12
C ILE A 52 4.79 -3.48 -0.96
N THR A 53 5.55 -3.77 0.09
CA THR A 53 5.93 -5.15 0.37
C THR A 53 4.74 -5.91 0.96
N LYS A 54 4.71 -7.21 0.72
CA LYS A 54 3.69 -8.09 1.29
C LYS A 54 3.71 -8.04 2.82
N LEU A 55 4.90 -7.91 3.41
CA LEU A 55 5.06 -7.78 4.85
C LEU A 55 4.33 -6.53 5.37
N ASN A 56 4.52 -5.39 4.71
CA ASN A 56 3.83 -4.15 5.09
C ASN A 56 2.34 -4.24 4.84
N TYR A 57 1.92 -4.95 3.80
CA TYR A 57 0.50 -5.18 3.56
C TYR A 57 -0.15 -5.96 4.70
N LYS A 58 0.52 -6.99 5.20
CA LYS A 58 0.03 -7.74 6.37
C LYS A 58 -0.11 -6.84 7.59
N LYS A 59 0.86 -5.95 7.81
CA LYS A 59 0.78 -4.96 8.90
C LYS A 59 -0.41 -4.03 8.72
N LEU A 60 -0.69 -3.63 7.47
CA LEU A 60 -1.85 -2.81 7.16
C LEU A 60 -3.14 -3.53 7.54
N LEU A 61 -3.28 -4.81 7.19
CA LEU A 61 -4.45 -5.59 7.54
C LEU A 61 -4.64 -5.69 9.05
N ASP A 62 -3.55 -5.84 9.80
CA ASP A 62 -3.61 -5.88 11.26
C ASP A 62 -4.09 -4.55 11.83
N ILE A 63 -3.60 -3.43 11.30
CA ILE A 63 -4.02 -2.09 11.70
C ILE A 63 -5.52 -1.90 11.44
N ILE A 64 -5.99 -2.29 10.27
CA ILE A 64 -7.39 -2.18 9.86
C ILE A 64 -8.28 -3.04 10.77
N ASN A 65 -7.89 -4.28 11.01
CA ASN A 65 -8.65 -5.18 11.87
C ASN A 65 -8.75 -4.65 13.29
N LEU A 66 -7.67 -4.11 13.82
CA LEU A 66 -7.66 -3.52 15.16
C LEU A 66 -8.57 -2.31 15.23
N TYR A 67 -8.54 -1.44 14.21
CA TYR A 67 -9.39 -0.26 14.15
C TYR A 67 -10.88 -0.64 14.19
N PHE A 68 -11.28 -1.62 13.38
CA PHE A 68 -12.68 -2.02 13.28
C PHE A 68 -13.20 -2.80 14.49
N LYS A 69 -12.34 -3.19 15.42
CA LYS A 69 -12.81 -3.77 16.69
C LYS A 69 -13.59 -2.77 17.53
N ASN A 70 -13.25 -1.48 17.41
CA ASN A 70 -13.85 -0.43 18.22
C ASN A 70 -14.55 0.66 17.40
N ASN A 71 -14.60 0.51 16.08
CA ASN A 71 -15.19 1.52 15.20
C ASN A 71 -16.00 0.84 14.11
N ASN A 72 -17.08 1.48 13.69
CA ASN A 72 -17.98 0.93 12.67
C ASN A 72 -17.69 1.44 11.26
N SER A 73 -16.93 2.51 11.14
CA SER A 73 -16.61 3.10 9.84
C SER A 73 -15.24 3.78 9.88
N LEU A 74 -14.65 3.92 8.71
CA LEU A 74 -13.29 4.44 8.53
C LEU A 74 -13.31 5.53 7.46
N SER A 75 -13.03 6.77 7.85
CA SER A 75 -12.89 7.87 6.89
C SER A 75 -11.46 7.90 6.34
N VAL A 76 -11.25 8.68 5.25
CA VAL A 76 -9.90 8.90 4.72
C VAL A 76 -9.01 9.55 5.77
N LYS A 77 -9.55 10.50 6.53
CA LYS A 77 -8.80 11.15 7.62
C LYS A 77 -8.35 10.14 8.67
N ASP A 78 -9.25 9.28 9.11
CA ASP A 78 -8.92 8.25 10.11
C ASP A 78 -7.87 7.28 9.56
N PHE A 79 -8.01 6.90 8.30
CA PHE A 79 -7.04 6.01 7.66
C PHE A 79 -5.64 6.64 7.62
N LYS A 80 -5.55 7.91 7.25
CA LYS A 80 -4.27 8.63 7.24
C LYS A 80 -3.63 8.62 8.63
N ASP A 81 -4.44 8.84 9.66
CA ASP A 81 -3.96 8.90 11.04
C ASP A 81 -3.44 7.54 11.52
N ILE A 82 -4.18 6.47 11.30
CA ILE A 82 -3.78 5.15 11.79
C ILE A 82 -2.64 4.52 10.97
N THR A 83 -2.44 4.94 9.73
CA THR A 83 -1.36 4.42 8.88
C THR A 83 -0.19 5.38 8.76
N ASN A 84 -0.33 6.58 9.31
CA ASN A 84 0.69 7.64 9.21
C ASN A 84 1.06 7.93 7.75
N THR A 85 0.02 8.11 6.92
CA THR A 85 0.18 8.40 5.49
C THR A 85 -0.46 9.73 5.13
N SER A 86 -0.17 10.22 3.93
CA SER A 86 -0.86 11.35 3.33
C SER A 86 -1.96 10.83 2.39
N ARG A 87 -2.83 11.74 1.93
CA ARG A 87 -3.92 11.40 1.01
C ARG A 87 -3.42 10.73 -0.27
N LYS A 88 -2.23 11.12 -0.74
CA LYS A 88 -1.60 10.55 -1.94
C LYS A 88 -1.49 9.01 -1.87
N TYR A 89 -1.22 8.47 -0.69
CA TYR A 89 -1.08 7.04 -0.46
C TYR A 89 -2.36 6.41 0.10
N ALA A 90 -3.08 7.16 0.93
CA ALA A 90 -4.26 6.65 1.61
C ALA A 90 -5.38 6.29 0.64
N VAL A 91 -5.67 7.15 -0.33
CA VAL A 91 -6.76 6.90 -1.29
C VAL A 91 -6.50 5.64 -2.12
N PRO A 92 -5.33 5.47 -2.76
CA PRO A 92 -5.06 4.22 -3.49
C PRO A 92 -5.11 2.97 -2.62
N LEU A 93 -4.62 3.05 -1.37
CA LEU A 93 -4.69 1.90 -0.46
C LEU A 93 -6.12 1.54 -0.11
N LEU A 94 -6.96 2.52 0.18
CA LEU A 94 -8.38 2.28 0.46
C LEU A 94 -9.09 1.67 -0.74
N GLU A 95 -8.82 2.17 -1.95
CA GLU A 95 -9.38 1.62 -3.17
C GLU A 95 -8.93 0.17 -3.39
N TYR A 96 -7.67 -0.12 -3.09
CA TYR A 96 -7.15 -1.48 -3.17
C TYR A 96 -7.85 -2.42 -2.18
N LEU A 97 -8.06 -1.98 -0.94
CA LEU A 97 -8.77 -2.75 0.06
C LEU A 97 -10.22 -3.02 -0.36
N ASP A 98 -10.88 -2.03 -0.99
CA ASP A 98 -12.22 -2.21 -1.54
C ASP A 98 -12.22 -3.27 -2.65
N LYS A 99 -11.23 -3.20 -3.53
CA LYS A 99 -11.07 -4.16 -4.64
C LYS A 99 -10.84 -5.58 -4.13
N GLN A 100 -10.10 -5.72 -3.04
CA GLN A 100 -9.84 -7.03 -2.41
C GLN A 100 -10.99 -7.48 -1.52
N LYS A 101 -12.07 -6.71 -1.44
CA LYS A 101 -13.26 -7.00 -0.64
C LYS A 101 -12.99 -7.10 0.86
N ILE A 102 -11.96 -6.41 1.32
CA ILE A 102 -11.64 -6.28 2.76
C ILE A 102 -12.51 -5.20 3.36
N THR A 103 -12.75 -4.13 2.60
CA THR A 103 -13.64 -3.04 2.97
C THR A 103 -14.63 -2.79 1.83
N TYR A 104 -15.66 -2.00 2.12
CA TYR A 104 -16.57 -1.49 1.09
C TYR A 104 -16.92 -0.04 1.38
N ARG A 105 -17.11 0.72 0.32
CA ARG A 105 -17.37 2.16 0.43
C ARG A 105 -18.84 2.44 0.67
N VAL A 106 -19.12 3.31 1.66
CA VAL A 106 -20.46 3.84 1.93
C VAL A 106 -20.31 5.35 2.04
N GLY A 107 -20.74 6.06 1.00
CA GLY A 107 -20.55 7.52 0.93
C GLY A 107 -19.07 7.86 0.90
N ASN A 108 -18.61 8.63 1.88
CA ASN A 108 -17.21 9.03 2.00
C ASN A 108 -16.42 8.17 2.99
N GLU A 109 -17.03 7.09 3.47
CA GLU A 109 -16.40 6.24 4.47
C GLU A 109 -16.33 4.79 3.99
N ARG A 110 -15.55 3.98 4.70
CA ARG A 110 -15.44 2.54 4.47
C ARG A 110 -15.96 1.78 5.67
N LYS A 111 -16.54 0.62 5.40
CA LYS A 111 -16.94 -0.34 6.41
C LYS A 111 -16.22 -1.66 6.14
N LYS A 112 -16.03 -2.44 7.20
CA LYS A 112 -15.36 -3.72 7.05
C LYS A 112 -16.32 -4.77 6.50
N THR A 113 -15.85 -5.54 5.53
CA THR A 113 -16.57 -6.71 5.03
C THR A 113 -16.47 -7.80 6.09
N SER A 114 -17.60 -8.36 6.46
CA SER A 114 -17.65 -9.43 7.46
C SER A 114 -17.21 -10.78 6.93
#